data_281b5275421c2aa0a467c30612c58119
#
_entry.id   281b5275421c2aa0a467c30612c58119
#
_cell.length_a   1.000
_cell.length_b   1.000
_cell.length_c   1.000
_cell.angle_alpha   90.00
_cell.angle_beta   90.00
_cell.angle_gamma   90.00
#
_symmetry.space_group_name_H-M   'P 1'
#
loop_
_entity.id
_entity.type
_entity.pdbx_description
1 polymer ?
#
loop_
_entity_poly.entity_id
_entity_poly.type
_entity_poly.pdbx_seq_one_letter_code
_entity_poly.pdbx_strand_id
1 'polypeptide(L)'
;MKTAIVTDSNSGITQAEAQKMNVFVLPMPVIIEGQAYYEGIDLLPDQFFRALTERQAVSTSPPSPGDVTALWDKVLAEYEELVYIPMSSGLSASCATAQMLAEDYEGRVFVVDNHRISISQKSSAWDAVALREAGCGAQEIRRERGGFWISIL
;
A
#
# COMPACT_ATOMS: atom_id res chain seq x y z
N MET A 1 17.75 -4.46 -12.71
CA MET A 1 16.80 -5.17 -11.83
C MET A 1 15.51 -4.38 -11.75
N LYS A 2 14.39 -5.02 -12.01
CA LYS A 2 13.09 -4.34 -11.95
C LYS A 2 12.52 -4.39 -10.53
N THR A 3 12.31 -3.23 -9.96
CA THR A 3 11.72 -3.07 -8.63
C THR A 3 10.33 -2.45 -8.74
N ALA A 4 9.32 -3.11 -8.18
CA ALA A 4 7.96 -2.59 -8.12
C ALA A 4 7.72 -1.84 -6.82
N ILE A 5 6.89 -0.81 -6.90
CA ILE A 5 6.42 -0.08 -5.72
C ILE A 5 4.94 -0.44 -5.53
N VAL A 6 4.60 -0.91 -4.34
CA VAL A 6 3.24 -1.32 -3.98
C VAL A 6 2.83 -0.60 -2.71
N THR A 7 1.63 -0.07 -2.68
CA THR A 7 1.05 0.55 -1.50
C THR A 7 -0.41 0.14 -1.39
N ASP A 8 -1.12 0.56 -0.36
CA ASP A 8 -2.56 0.33 -0.26
C ASP A 8 -3.34 1.61 -0.59
N SER A 9 -4.67 1.47 -0.73
CA SER A 9 -5.52 2.61 -1.13
C SER A 9 -5.63 3.68 -0.05
N ASN A 10 -5.19 3.38 1.17
CA ASN A 10 -5.14 4.38 2.24
C ASN A 10 -4.15 5.51 1.94
N SER A 11 -3.23 5.30 1.00
CA SER A 11 -2.32 6.33 0.51
C SER A 11 -3.03 7.47 -0.22
N GLY A 12 -4.26 7.24 -0.67
CA GLY A 12 -4.99 8.18 -1.50
C GLY A 12 -4.60 8.14 -2.98
N ILE A 13 -3.70 7.26 -3.36
CA ILE A 13 -3.33 7.08 -4.77
C ILE A 13 -4.45 6.31 -5.46
N THR A 14 -5.04 6.91 -6.49
CA THR A 14 -6.08 6.26 -7.29
C THR A 14 -5.45 5.24 -8.24
N GLN A 15 -6.28 4.31 -8.76
CA GLN A 15 -5.79 3.34 -9.76
C GLN A 15 -5.25 4.06 -11.00
N ALA A 16 -5.90 5.17 -11.42
CA ALA A 16 -5.45 5.95 -12.57
C ALA A 16 -4.08 6.60 -12.31
N GLU A 17 -3.87 7.19 -11.13
CA GLU A 17 -2.58 7.75 -10.75
C GLU A 17 -1.51 6.66 -10.66
N ALA A 18 -1.86 5.51 -10.11
CA ALA A 18 -0.97 4.38 -9.96
C ALA A 18 -0.44 3.90 -11.31
N GLN A 19 -1.30 3.83 -12.33
CA GLN A 19 -0.88 3.46 -13.67
C GLN A 19 0.14 4.43 -14.25
N LYS A 20 -0.05 5.72 -14.04
CA LYS A 20 0.87 6.75 -14.53
C LYS A 20 2.24 6.70 -13.84
N MET A 21 2.25 6.28 -12.57
CA MET A 21 3.47 6.22 -11.77
C MET A 21 4.16 4.86 -11.83
N ASN A 22 3.54 3.87 -12.46
CA ASN A 22 3.95 2.46 -12.35
C ASN A 22 4.02 1.98 -10.91
N VAL A 23 2.98 2.28 -10.16
CA VAL A 23 2.78 1.86 -8.78
C VAL A 23 1.57 0.93 -8.74
N PHE A 24 1.60 -0.05 -7.85
CA PHE A 24 0.48 -0.96 -7.63
C PHE A 24 -0.20 -0.59 -6.34
N VAL A 25 -1.53 -0.50 -6.36
CA VAL A 25 -2.32 -0.12 -5.19
C VAL A 25 -3.23 -1.28 -4.81
N LEU A 26 -3.08 -1.74 -3.56
CA LEU A 26 -3.96 -2.75 -2.98
C LEU A 26 -5.21 -2.08 -2.44
N PRO A 27 -6.40 -2.39 -2.97
CA PRO A 27 -7.63 -1.78 -2.48
C PRO A 27 -7.94 -2.21 -1.04
N MET A 28 -8.28 -1.23 -0.20
CA MET A 28 -8.69 -1.51 1.18
C MET A 28 -10.16 -1.94 1.21
N PRO A 29 -10.51 -2.96 2.00
CA PRO A 29 -11.91 -3.32 2.19
C PRO A 29 -12.64 -2.27 3.02
N VAL A 30 -13.82 -1.85 2.56
CA VAL A 30 -14.74 -0.96 3.27
C VAL A 30 -16.06 -1.71 3.44
N ILE A 31 -16.58 -1.75 4.66
CA ILE A 31 -17.82 -2.44 4.97
C ILE A 31 -18.91 -1.40 5.19
N ILE A 32 -19.95 -1.44 4.36
CA ILE A 32 -21.10 -0.54 4.45
C ILE A 32 -22.34 -1.40 4.63
N GLU A 33 -23.04 -1.20 5.74
CA GLU A 33 -24.23 -1.98 6.09
C GLU A 33 -24.00 -3.49 5.99
N GLY A 34 -22.84 -3.94 6.46
CA GLY A 34 -22.48 -5.35 6.49
C GLY A 34 -21.98 -5.93 5.16
N GLN A 35 -21.94 -5.14 4.10
CA GLN A 35 -21.44 -5.58 2.79
C GLN A 35 -20.05 -5.01 2.53
N ALA A 36 -19.14 -5.87 2.07
CA ALA A 36 -17.76 -5.47 1.78
C ALA A 36 -17.63 -4.91 0.37
N TYR A 37 -16.90 -3.81 0.26
CA TYR A 37 -16.52 -3.17 -0.99
C TYR A 37 -15.03 -2.92 -1.01
N TYR A 38 -14.44 -2.87 -2.20
CA TYR A 38 -13.02 -2.53 -2.36
C TYR A 38 -12.90 -1.09 -2.85
N GLU A 39 -12.22 -0.27 -2.05
CA GLU A 39 -12.03 1.15 -2.34
C GLU A 39 -11.32 1.35 -3.68
N GLY A 40 -11.92 2.16 -4.54
CA GLY A 40 -11.37 2.44 -5.87
C GLY A 40 -11.71 1.40 -6.93
N ILE A 41 -12.31 0.28 -6.54
CA ILE A 41 -12.77 -0.78 -7.46
C ILE A 41 -14.29 -0.82 -7.48
N ASP A 42 -14.90 -1.23 -6.37
CA ASP A 42 -16.36 -1.34 -6.22
C ASP A 42 -16.97 -0.10 -5.57
N LEU A 43 -16.16 0.71 -4.90
CA LEU A 43 -16.59 1.85 -4.12
C LEU A 43 -15.84 3.09 -4.60
N LEU A 44 -16.58 4.01 -5.25
CA LEU A 44 -16.03 5.29 -5.66
C LEU A 44 -16.07 6.29 -4.51
N PRO A 45 -15.20 7.32 -4.50
CA PRO A 45 -15.17 8.32 -3.43
C PRO A 45 -16.53 8.96 -3.14
N ASP A 46 -17.32 9.25 -4.17
CA ASP A 46 -18.65 9.84 -4.02
C ASP A 46 -19.61 8.91 -3.29
N GLN A 47 -19.54 7.60 -3.58
CA GLN A 47 -20.37 6.59 -2.92
C GLN A 47 -19.99 6.45 -1.44
N PHE A 48 -18.72 6.46 -1.14
CA PHE A 48 -18.21 6.40 0.23
C PHE A 48 -18.65 7.63 1.02
N PHE A 49 -18.49 8.81 0.45
CA PHE A 49 -18.90 10.06 1.07
C PHE A 49 -20.42 10.09 1.33
N ARG A 50 -21.21 9.61 0.36
CA ARG A 50 -22.66 9.51 0.49
C ARG A 50 -23.04 8.58 1.65
N ALA A 51 -22.40 7.43 1.75
CA ALA A 51 -22.66 6.49 2.84
C ALA A 51 -22.39 7.13 4.21
N LEU A 52 -21.33 7.92 4.33
CA LEU A 52 -21.02 8.64 5.56
C LEU A 52 -22.06 9.71 5.88
N THR A 53 -22.49 10.49 4.87
CA THR A 53 -23.48 11.57 5.07
C THR A 53 -24.88 11.03 5.38
N GLU A 54 -25.24 9.87 4.84
CA GLU A 54 -26.51 9.22 5.10
C GLU A 54 -26.49 8.39 6.39
N ARG A 55 -25.43 8.48 7.17
CA ARG A 55 -25.23 7.78 8.45
C ARG A 55 -25.41 6.26 8.36
N GLN A 56 -25.00 5.70 7.23
CA GLN A 56 -24.93 4.25 7.11
C GLN A 56 -23.83 3.69 8.00
N ALA A 57 -23.94 2.44 8.41
CA ALA A 57 -22.91 1.78 9.20
C ALA A 57 -21.71 1.50 8.32
N VAL A 58 -20.63 2.28 8.50
CA VAL A 58 -19.40 2.19 7.70
C VAL A 58 -18.25 1.81 8.62
N SER A 59 -17.51 0.78 8.23
CA SER A 59 -16.27 0.38 8.89
C SER A 59 -15.22 0.00 7.85
N THR A 60 -13.96 -0.04 8.26
CA THR A 60 -12.87 -0.46 7.41
C THR A 60 -12.21 -1.71 7.99
N SER A 61 -11.55 -2.47 7.13
CA SER A 61 -10.84 -3.67 7.52
C SER A 61 -9.46 -3.66 6.86
N PRO A 62 -8.42 -4.22 7.52
CA PRO A 62 -7.15 -4.41 6.83
C PRO A 62 -7.33 -5.38 5.65
N PRO A 63 -6.49 -5.29 4.61
CA PRO A 63 -6.54 -6.26 3.52
C PRO A 63 -6.34 -7.67 4.05
N SER A 64 -7.04 -8.64 3.48
CA SER A 64 -6.83 -10.02 3.88
C SER A 64 -5.45 -10.51 3.45
N PRO A 65 -4.83 -11.44 4.18
CA PRO A 65 -3.56 -12.03 3.75
C PRO A 65 -3.62 -12.59 2.33
N GLY A 66 -4.74 -13.19 1.94
CA GLY A 66 -4.93 -13.71 0.59
C GLY A 66 -4.90 -12.63 -0.49
N ASP A 67 -5.51 -11.48 -0.22
CA ASP A 67 -5.50 -10.36 -1.17
C ASP A 67 -4.11 -9.77 -1.31
N VAL A 68 -3.37 -9.66 -0.21
CA VAL A 68 -1.99 -9.15 -0.20
C VAL A 68 -1.09 -10.05 -1.04
N THR A 69 -1.10 -11.35 -0.76
CA THR A 69 -0.24 -12.30 -1.48
C THR A 69 -0.64 -12.44 -2.94
N ALA A 70 -1.94 -12.39 -3.26
CA ALA A 70 -2.40 -12.44 -4.65
C ALA A 70 -1.84 -11.28 -5.46
N LEU A 71 -1.83 -10.05 -4.90
CA LEU A 71 -1.26 -8.90 -5.58
C LEU A 71 0.26 -9.03 -5.71
N TRP A 72 0.95 -9.45 -4.65
CA TRP A 72 2.40 -9.65 -4.69
C TRP A 72 2.80 -10.69 -5.72
N ASP A 73 2.09 -11.82 -5.80
CA ASP A 73 2.36 -12.86 -6.79
C ASP A 73 2.20 -12.34 -8.21
N LYS A 74 1.15 -11.54 -8.45
CA LYS A 74 0.90 -10.93 -9.74
C LYS A 74 2.02 -9.96 -10.11
N VAL A 75 2.46 -9.13 -9.18
CA VAL A 75 3.53 -8.15 -9.39
C VAL A 75 4.86 -8.86 -9.63
N LEU A 76 5.18 -9.87 -8.83
CA LEU A 76 6.44 -10.60 -8.94
C LEU A 76 6.53 -11.51 -10.16
N ALA A 77 5.42 -11.71 -10.88
CA ALA A 77 5.45 -12.36 -12.18
C ALA A 77 6.14 -11.50 -13.24
N GLU A 78 6.15 -10.18 -13.06
CA GLU A 78 6.74 -9.23 -14.01
C GLU A 78 7.95 -8.48 -13.46
N TYR A 79 8.11 -8.44 -12.13
CA TYR A 79 9.19 -7.73 -11.44
C TYR A 79 10.03 -8.70 -10.62
N GLU A 80 11.30 -8.38 -10.44
CA GLU A 80 12.21 -9.22 -9.66
C GLU A 80 12.01 -9.07 -8.17
N GLU A 81 11.65 -7.87 -7.72
CA GLU A 81 11.42 -7.56 -6.32
C GLU A 81 10.39 -6.45 -6.19
N LEU A 82 9.84 -6.28 -4.99
CA LEU A 82 8.90 -5.19 -4.71
C LEU A 82 9.16 -4.57 -3.34
N VAL A 83 8.78 -3.29 -3.23
CA VAL A 83 8.72 -2.56 -1.97
C VAL A 83 7.25 -2.31 -1.65
N TYR A 84 6.80 -2.76 -0.50
CA TYR A 84 5.42 -2.59 -0.04
C TYR A 84 5.37 -1.56 1.07
N ILE A 85 4.57 -0.51 0.86
CA ILE A 85 4.40 0.60 1.80
C ILE A 85 2.95 0.59 2.30
N PRO A 86 2.65 -0.16 3.36
CA PRO A 86 1.30 -0.24 3.90
C PRO A 86 0.98 0.93 4.83
N MET A 87 -0.27 1.00 5.29
CA MET A 87 -0.67 1.89 6.37
C MET A 87 0.21 1.66 7.60
N SER A 88 0.49 2.75 8.32
CA SER A 88 1.34 2.73 9.52
C SER A 88 0.97 1.61 10.51
N SER A 89 1.98 0.96 11.06
CA SER A 89 1.81 -0.08 12.09
C SER A 89 1.12 0.45 13.35
N GLY A 90 1.22 1.75 13.62
CA GLY A 90 0.55 2.37 14.77
C GLY A 90 -0.96 2.47 14.63
N LEU A 91 -1.50 2.28 13.41
CA LEU A 91 -2.92 2.44 13.10
C LEU A 91 -3.58 1.16 12.59
N SER A 92 -2.79 0.21 12.13
CA SER A 92 -3.30 -1.02 11.53
C SER A 92 -2.31 -2.17 11.74
N ALA A 93 -2.83 -3.38 11.80
CA ALA A 93 -2.01 -4.59 11.82
C ALA A 93 -1.46 -4.94 10.43
N SER A 94 -1.80 -4.19 9.39
CA SER A 94 -1.42 -4.47 8.00
C SER A 94 0.09 -4.61 7.81
N CYS A 95 0.87 -3.74 8.46
CA CYS A 95 2.32 -3.78 8.33
C CYS A 95 2.92 -5.05 8.94
N ALA A 96 2.48 -5.41 10.16
CA ALA A 96 2.95 -6.62 10.82
C ALA A 96 2.58 -7.88 10.03
N THR A 97 1.35 -7.93 9.53
CA THR A 97 0.89 -9.03 8.68
C THR A 97 1.72 -9.13 7.42
N ALA A 98 1.98 -8.00 6.76
CA ALA A 98 2.78 -7.96 5.55
C ALA A 98 4.22 -8.41 5.81
N GLN A 99 4.82 -8.00 6.92
CA GLN A 99 6.17 -8.44 7.29
C GLN A 99 6.24 -9.94 7.48
N MET A 100 5.23 -10.53 8.10
CA MET A 100 5.15 -11.97 8.30
C MET A 100 4.99 -12.71 6.96
N LEU A 101 4.12 -12.21 6.09
CA LEU A 101 3.91 -12.80 4.77
C LEU A 101 5.14 -12.68 3.88
N ALA A 102 5.91 -11.61 4.01
CA ALA A 102 7.10 -11.37 3.21
C ALA A 102 8.19 -12.42 3.44
N GLU A 103 8.18 -13.09 4.59
CA GLU A 103 9.16 -14.14 4.91
C GLU A 103 9.10 -15.30 3.92
N ASP A 104 7.93 -15.56 3.32
CA ASP A 104 7.74 -16.63 2.35
C ASP A 104 8.23 -16.30 0.95
N TYR A 105 8.72 -15.07 0.73
CA TYR A 105 9.11 -14.59 -0.61
C TYR A 105 10.61 -14.53 -0.86
N GLU A 106 11.39 -15.20 -0.02
CA GLU A 106 12.83 -15.39 -0.22
C GLU A 106 13.64 -14.10 -0.47
N GLY A 107 13.25 -13.02 0.23
CA GLY A 107 13.95 -11.73 0.12
C GLY A 107 13.55 -10.88 -1.09
N ARG A 108 12.45 -11.23 -1.77
CA ARG A 108 11.95 -10.46 -2.91
C ARG A 108 10.93 -9.39 -2.51
N VAL A 109 10.40 -9.45 -1.31
CA VAL A 109 9.41 -8.49 -0.79
C VAL A 109 10.01 -7.74 0.38
N PHE A 110 10.01 -6.41 0.28
CA PHE A 110 10.54 -5.51 1.31
C PHE A 110 9.41 -4.64 1.82
N VAL A 111 9.04 -4.82 3.09
CA VAL A 111 7.97 -4.07 3.73
C VAL A 111 8.56 -2.85 4.45
N VAL A 112 8.00 -1.67 4.17
CA VAL A 112 8.44 -0.42 4.79
C VAL A 112 7.37 0.08 5.74
N ASP A 113 7.70 0.17 7.02
CA ASP A 113 6.86 0.82 8.03
C ASP A 113 7.39 2.23 8.24
N ASN A 114 6.80 3.20 7.58
CA ASN A 114 7.24 4.59 7.67
C ASN A 114 6.39 5.43 8.63
N HIS A 115 5.49 4.80 9.38
CA HIS A 115 4.62 5.46 10.36
C HIS A 115 3.75 6.57 9.77
N ARG A 116 3.30 6.41 8.50
CA ARG A 116 2.52 7.39 7.78
C ARG A 116 1.22 6.84 7.25
N ILE A 117 0.26 7.73 7.06
CA ILE A 117 -1.05 7.40 6.46
C ILE A 117 -1.47 8.51 5.49
N SER A 118 -2.40 8.19 4.59
CA SER A 118 -3.04 9.15 3.69
C SER A 118 -2.02 9.95 2.85
N ILE A 119 -2.06 11.27 2.88
CA ILE A 119 -1.18 12.14 2.08
C ILE A 119 0.30 11.87 2.38
N SER A 120 0.64 11.62 3.64
CA SER A 120 2.02 11.29 4.04
C SER A 120 2.48 9.96 3.46
N GLN A 121 1.59 8.97 3.43
CA GLN A 121 1.85 7.68 2.79
C GLN A 121 2.02 7.85 1.28
N LYS A 122 1.19 8.69 0.67
CA LYS A 122 1.30 9.04 -0.75
C LYS A 122 2.66 9.66 -1.06
N SER A 123 3.12 10.60 -0.22
CA SER A 123 4.45 11.20 -0.36
C SER A 123 5.56 10.16 -0.28
N SER A 124 5.43 9.18 0.61
CA SER A 124 6.40 8.09 0.72
C SER A 124 6.43 7.23 -0.54
N ALA A 125 5.27 6.97 -1.14
CA ALA A 125 5.21 6.24 -2.41
C ALA A 125 5.86 7.03 -3.54
N TRP A 126 5.62 8.34 -3.62
CA TRP A 126 6.28 9.20 -4.61
C TRP A 126 7.79 9.20 -4.45
N ASP A 127 8.28 9.28 -3.21
CA ASP A 127 9.72 9.23 -2.92
C ASP A 127 10.31 7.88 -3.32
N ALA A 128 9.60 6.79 -3.07
CA ALA A 128 10.04 5.45 -3.47
C ALA A 128 10.13 5.34 -5.00
N VAL A 129 9.16 5.93 -5.72
CA VAL A 129 9.19 5.99 -7.18
C VAL A 129 10.43 6.76 -7.67
N ALA A 130 10.70 7.92 -7.05
CA ALA A 130 11.87 8.72 -7.42
C ALA A 130 13.17 7.96 -7.22
N LEU A 131 13.31 7.22 -6.11
CA LEU A 131 14.47 6.39 -5.84
C LEU A 131 14.61 5.25 -6.87
N ARG A 132 13.49 4.62 -7.21
CA ARG A 132 13.48 3.58 -8.25
C ARG A 132 13.95 4.12 -9.59
N GLU A 133 13.42 5.30 -10.00
CA GLU A 133 13.83 5.94 -11.26
C GLU A 133 15.30 6.35 -11.25
N ALA A 134 15.87 6.59 -10.08
CA ALA A 134 17.30 6.85 -9.92
C ALA A 134 18.16 5.58 -9.92
N GLY A 135 17.55 4.41 -10.06
CA GLY A 135 18.24 3.13 -10.14
C GLY A 135 18.41 2.39 -8.82
N CYS A 136 17.76 2.84 -7.74
CA CYS A 136 17.83 2.15 -6.45
C CYS A 136 17.03 0.86 -6.47
N GLY A 137 17.58 -0.21 -5.87
CA GLY A 137 16.87 -1.45 -5.65
C GLY A 137 15.98 -1.40 -4.42
N ALA A 138 15.19 -2.44 -4.21
CA ALA A 138 14.20 -2.49 -3.12
C ALA A 138 14.84 -2.31 -1.74
N GLN A 139 15.97 -2.96 -1.49
CA GLN A 139 16.66 -2.86 -0.21
C GLN A 139 17.13 -1.44 0.08
N GLU A 140 17.64 -0.75 -0.94
CA GLU A 140 18.07 0.64 -0.82
C GLU A 140 16.92 1.57 -0.56
N ILE A 141 15.80 1.38 -1.27
CA ILE A 141 14.58 2.18 -1.08
C ILE A 141 14.05 1.98 0.34
N ARG A 142 14.00 0.75 0.82
CA ARG A 142 13.56 0.44 2.17
C ARG A 142 14.42 1.12 3.22
N ARG A 143 15.74 1.07 3.06
CA ARG A 143 16.68 1.68 3.98
C ARG A 143 16.51 3.19 4.04
N GLU A 144 16.44 3.84 2.88
CA GLU A 144 16.29 5.30 2.80
C GLU A 144 14.97 5.76 3.39
N ARG A 145 13.87 5.02 3.14
CA ARG A 145 12.56 5.40 3.65
C ARG A 145 12.40 5.09 5.13
N GLY A 146 12.95 3.97 5.59
CA GLY A 146 12.90 3.60 7.00
C GLY A 146 13.82 4.44 7.89
N GLY A 147 14.98 4.85 7.37
CA GLY A 147 15.96 5.64 8.10
C GLY A 147 15.69 7.15 8.09
N PHE A 148 15.23 7.66 6.98
CA PHE A 148 15.04 9.11 6.77
C PHE A 148 14.03 9.74 7.73
N TRP A 149 12.98 9.00 8.07
CA TRP A 149 11.88 9.53 8.88
C TRP A 149 12.16 9.51 10.38
N ILE A 150 13.06 8.65 10.81
CA ILE A 150 13.55 8.67 12.20
C ILE A 150 14.37 9.93 12.45
N SER A 151 14.99 10.47 11.42
CA SER A 151 15.83 11.68 11.53
C SER A 151 15.06 13.00 11.51
N ILE A 152 13.81 13.00 11.05
CA ILE A 152 12.97 14.20 10.92
C ILE A 152 12.00 14.34 12.10
N LEU A 153 11.71 13.26 12.78
CA LEU A 153 10.86 13.25 13.97
C LEU A 153 11.68 13.45 15.22
#